data_046eff336887983ea1a362eeabd8d310
#
_entry.id   046eff336887983ea1a362eeabd8d310
#
_cell.length_a   1.000
_cell.length_b   1.000
_cell.length_c   1.000
_cell.angle_alpha   90.00
_cell.angle_beta   90.00
_cell.angle_gamma   90.00
#
_symmetry.space_group_name_H-M   'P 1'
#
loop_
_entity.id
_entity.type
_entity.pdbx_description
1 polymer ?
#
loop_
_entity_poly.entity_id
_entity_poly.type
_entity_poly.pdbx_seq_one_letter_code
_entity_poly.pdbx_strand_id
1 'polypeptide(L)'
;MIQLDKFLANIKNYGKNNYIFFEDKRYDYVEILQISYSLARFLESYGYRKVYSNLKNSPLLVSLYIASWIADIDLFVPINPRLVDNELAAIVDGDSLFITDKISNLEVNKLYIENATCFFESLEYTQDYITHAKALTAHVSSGTTGFYQKYLHKIDQIIKYANDRIADLGLKQDDHLLVALSINHAFAFSYQILPALAIGLDITIIREFDAKLVARIINQNSVTALALLPIMYHFLLEQNINKNHNLRYLSVAGDVASISLVTAVKDKLGLPLLNGIGMTEVFGYGQNISANTVNKVKIFSDTEVKILKFENSNYGKIFIKNNMLPLNIETEWLETGDIGSFDHQSYELSFYGRYKDIIIKGGSNISPFELETAILKIPNIDNCIVTSKKDKIWGETVWAYLVASQQYSLEFINNQLRNYKAEYKKLDGIIYIDEIPITTTGKTNRKKIKEMINHE
;
A
#
# COMPACT_ATOMS: atom_id res chain seq x y z
N MET A 1 -17.27 -14.17 15.03
CA MET A 1 -18.75 -14.02 14.91
C MET A 1 -19.24 -12.69 15.48
N ILE A 2 -19.07 -12.40 16.78
CA ILE A 2 -19.57 -11.14 17.42
C ILE A 2 -19.05 -9.86 16.73
N GLN A 3 -17.79 -9.84 16.31
CA GLN A 3 -17.18 -8.69 15.63
C GLN A 3 -17.78 -8.46 14.24
N LEU A 4 -17.96 -9.54 13.46
CA LEU A 4 -18.54 -9.45 12.12
C LEU A 4 -20.02 -9.03 12.19
N ASP A 5 -20.83 -9.63 13.08
CA ASP A 5 -22.24 -9.27 13.24
C ASP A 5 -22.41 -7.79 13.60
N LYS A 6 -21.56 -7.28 14.49
CA LYS A 6 -21.53 -5.85 14.84
C LYS A 6 -21.12 -4.98 13.67
N PHE A 7 -20.13 -5.39 12.88
CA PHE A 7 -19.68 -4.67 11.68
C PHE A 7 -20.80 -4.60 10.63
N LEU A 8 -21.48 -5.71 10.35
CA LEU A 8 -22.61 -5.75 9.42
C LEU A 8 -23.80 -4.92 9.92
N ALA A 9 -24.08 -4.96 11.23
CA ALA A 9 -25.11 -4.11 11.84
C ALA A 9 -24.77 -2.61 11.70
N ASN A 10 -23.50 -2.23 11.84
CA ASN A 10 -23.06 -0.85 11.60
C ASN A 10 -23.29 -0.45 10.15
N ILE A 11 -22.87 -1.26 9.17
CA ILE A 11 -23.14 -1.01 7.74
C ILE A 11 -24.65 -0.80 7.51
N LYS A 12 -25.50 -1.63 8.09
CA LYS A 12 -26.96 -1.51 7.99
C LYS A 12 -27.48 -0.21 8.62
N ASN A 13 -26.94 0.21 9.76
CA ASN A 13 -27.36 1.42 10.48
C ASN A 13 -26.94 2.70 9.75
N TYR A 14 -25.76 2.73 9.13
CA TYR A 14 -25.31 3.86 8.31
C TYR A 14 -26.03 3.92 6.95
N GLY A 15 -26.60 2.85 6.52
CA GLY A 15 -26.92 2.42 5.19
C GLY A 15 -27.78 3.34 4.31
N LYS A 16 -28.59 4.26 4.86
CA LYS A 16 -29.40 5.15 4.00
C LYS A 16 -28.85 6.57 3.86
N ASN A 17 -27.79 6.89 4.58
CA ASN A 17 -27.21 8.23 4.64
C ASN A 17 -25.77 8.27 4.07
N ASN A 18 -25.16 7.12 3.80
CA ASN A 18 -23.79 7.01 3.32
C ASN A 18 -23.74 6.15 2.06
N TYR A 19 -22.84 6.54 1.15
CA TYR A 19 -22.87 6.04 -0.22
C TYR A 19 -21.49 5.61 -0.70
N ILE A 20 -21.48 4.61 -1.58
CA ILE A 20 -20.38 4.32 -2.49
C ILE A 20 -20.72 4.95 -3.85
N PHE A 21 -19.92 5.93 -4.26
CA PHE A 21 -20.00 6.55 -5.58
C PHE A 21 -19.06 5.83 -6.53
N PHE A 22 -19.58 5.43 -7.68
CA PHE A 22 -18.81 4.74 -8.71
C PHE A 22 -19.32 5.11 -10.09
N GLU A 23 -18.46 5.66 -10.95
CA GLU A 23 -18.85 6.22 -12.23
C GLU A 23 -19.94 7.31 -12.03
N ASP A 24 -21.05 7.22 -12.72
CA ASP A 24 -22.16 8.19 -12.59
C ASP A 24 -23.28 7.69 -11.63
N LYS A 25 -22.98 6.67 -10.82
CA LYS A 25 -23.95 6.02 -9.92
C LYS A 25 -23.53 6.15 -8.47
N ARG A 26 -24.52 6.00 -7.59
CA ARG A 26 -24.32 5.88 -6.16
C ARG A 26 -25.11 4.70 -5.62
N TYR A 27 -24.54 4.01 -4.67
CA TYR A 27 -25.13 2.86 -3.99
C TYR A 27 -25.09 3.10 -2.50
N ASP A 28 -26.23 2.99 -1.82
CA ASP A 28 -26.22 3.13 -0.38
C ASP A 28 -25.68 1.84 0.29
N TYR A 29 -25.31 1.94 1.56
CA TYR A 29 -24.68 0.83 2.28
C TYR A 29 -25.63 -0.35 2.51
N VAL A 30 -26.94 -0.12 2.53
CA VAL A 30 -27.94 -1.21 2.59
C VAL A 30 -27.95 -1.98 1.29
N GLU A 31 -27.89 -1.29 0.15
CA GLU A 31 -27.80 -1.93 -1.18
C GLU A 31 -26.52 -2.78 -1.28
N ILE A 32 -25.37 -2.22 -0.86
CA ILE A 32 -24.09 -2.96 -0.81
C ILE A 32 -24.22 -4.23 0.04
N LEU A 33 -24.84 -4.14 1.23
CA LEU A 33 -25.03 -5.28 2.11
C LEU A 33 -25.98 -6.32 1.52
N GLN A 34 -27.10 -5.90 0.94
CA GLN A 34 -28.09 -6.79 0.32
C GLN A 34 -27.50 -7.54 -0.88
N ILE A 35 -26.72 -6.86 -1.71
CA ILE A 35 -25.96 -7.48 -2.81
C ILE A 35 -24.90 -8.45 -2.24
N SER A 36 -24.25 -8.11 -1.13
CA SER A 36 -23.29 -9.02 -0.49
C SER A 36 -23.96 -10.32 -0.03
N TYR A 37 -25.19 -10.25 0.48
CA TYR A 37 -25.99 -11.44 0.83
C TYR A 37 -26.32 -12.29 -0.39
N SER A 38 -26.69 -11.65 -1.50
CA SER A 38 -26.98 -12.34 -2.78
C SER A 38 -25.73 -13.00 -3.32
N LEU A 39 -24.58 -12.30 -3.28
CA LEU A 39 -23.31 -12.86 -3.69
C LEU A 39 -22.87 -14.04 -2.79
N ALA A 40 -23.12 -13.99 -1.50
CA ALA A 40 -22.80 -15.11 -0.61
C ALA A 40 -23.55 -16.38 -1.02
N ARG A 41 -24.87 -16.29 -1.27
CA ARG A 41 -25.67 -17.41 -1.80
C ARG A 41 -25.16 -17.88 -3.17
N PHE A 42 -24.80 -16.95 -4.02
CA PHE A 42 -24.27 -17.25 -5.34
C PHE A 42 -22.95 -18.02 -5.23
N LEU A 43 -22.01 -17.59 -4.38
CA LEU A 43 -20.75 -18.30 -4.15
C LEU A 43 -20.98 -19.73 -3.65
N GLU A 44 -21.91 -19.91 -2.70
CA GLU A 44 -22.24 -21.23 -2.16
C GLU A 44 -22.87 -22.16 -3.20
N SER A 45 -23.66 -21.62 -4.16
CA SER A 45 -24.25 -22.42 -5.22
C SER A 45 -23.24 -23.08 -6.16
N TYR A 46 -22.02 -22.53 -6.25
CA TYR A 46 -20.93 -23.15 -6.99
C TYR A 46 -20.24 -24.30 -6.24
N GLY A 47 -20.41 -24.40 -4.93
CA GLY A 47 -19.83 -25.47 -4.11
C GLY A 47 -18.33 -25.39 -3.87
N TYR A 48 -17.65 -24.30 -4.29
CA TYR A 48 -16.22 -24.10 -4.06
C TYR A 48 -15.96 -23.51 -2.69
N ARG A 49 -14.94 -24.04 -2.01
CA ARG A 49 -14.53 -23.58 -0.67
C ARG A 49 -13.48 -22.46 -0.73
N LYS A 50 -12.81 -22.29 -1.87
CA LYS A 50 -11.79 -21.27 -2.11
C LYS A 50 -12.22 -20.38 -3.25
N VAL A 51 -12.15 -19.07 -3.04
CA VAL A 51 -12.55 -18.06 -4.02
C VAL A 51 -11.38 -17.09 -4.24
N TYR A 52 -11.02 -16.91 -5.48
CA TYR A 52 -9.99 -15.96 -5.92
C TYR A 52 -10.65 -14.89 -6.78
N SER A 53 -10.18 -13.66 -6.69
CA SER A 53 -10.70 -12.57 -7.53
C SER A 53 -9.60 -11.60 -7.93
N ASN A 54 -9.56 -11.26 -9.23
CA ASN A 54 -8.74 -10.17 -9.75
C ASN A 54 -9.57 -9.06 -10.40
N LEU A 55 -10.81 -8.89 -9.95
CA LEU A 55 -11.67 -7.81 -10.41
C LEU A 55 -11.01 -6.44 -10.18
N LYS A 56 -11.24 -5.51 -11.12
CA LYS A 56 -10.90 -4.10 -10.91
C LYS A 56 -11.78 -3.49 -9.82
N ASN A 57 -11.37 -2.30 -9.33
CA ASN A 57 -12.15 -1.56 -8.34
C ASN A 57 -13.59 -1.35 -8.80
N SER A 58 -14.53 -1.68 -7.95
CA SER A 58 -15.97 -1.52 -8.16
C SER A 58 -16.75 -1.77 -6.86
N PRO A 59 -18.03 -1.38 -6.77
CA PRO A 59 -18.91 -1.79 -5.68
C PRO A 59 -19.05 -3.31 -5.58
N LEU A 60 -19.01 -4.03 -6.73
CA LEU A 60 -19.00 -5.48 -6.77
C LEU A 60 -17.83 -6.09 -5.97
N LEU A 61 -16.62 -5.55 -6.12
CA LEU A 61 -15.45 -6.04 -5.40
C LEU A 61 -15.59 -5.80 -3.89
N VAL A 62 -16.12 -4.64 -3.48
CA VAL A 62 -16.42 -4.37 -2.04
C VAL A 62 -17.45 -5.36 -1.51
N SER A 63 -18.54 -5.58 -2.25
CA SER A 63 -19.56 -6.57 -1.86
C SER A 63 -19.02 -8.00 -1.85
N LEU A 64 -18.09 -8.33 -2.73
CA LEU A 64 -17.45 -9.65 -2.78
C LEU A 64 -16.58 -9.93 -1.54
N TYR A 65 -15.88 -8.91 -1.01
CA TYR A 65 -15.20 -9.04 0.28
C TYR A 65 -16.19 -9.37 1.40
N ILE A 66 -17.27 -8.59 1.52
CA ILE A 66 -18.30 -8.84 2.55
C ILE A 66 -18.96 -10.21 2.35
N ALA A 67 -19.33 -10.55 1.11
CA ALA A 67 -19.91 -11.84 0.75
C ALA A 67 -19.00 -13.01 1.15
N SER A 68 -17.70 -12.89 0.91
CA SER A 68 -16.74 -13.92 1.29
C SER A 68 -16.64 -14.14 2.80
N TRP A 69 -16.89 -13.10 3.60
CA TRP A 69 -16.84 -13.20 5.06
C TRP A 69 -18.08 -13.87 5.66
N ILE A 70 -19.23 -13.75 4.98
CA ILE A 70 -20.49 -14.29 5.48
C ILE A 70 -20.82 -15.66 4.88
N ALA A 71 -20.34 -15.98 3.67
CA ALA A 71 -20.57 -17.23 2.98
C ALA A 71 -19.90 -18.43 3.67
N ASP A 72 -20.42 -19.64 3.39
CA ASP A 72 -19.82 -20.90 3.83
C ASP A 72 -18.62 -21.29 2.93
N ILE A 73 -17.59 -20.46 2.88
CA ILE A 73 -16.32 -20.74 2.21
C ILE A 73 -15.17 -20.73 3.21
N ASP A 74 -14.00 -21.22 2.83
CA ASP A 74 -12.83 -21.31 3.71
C ASP A 74 -11.82 -20.20 3.46
N LEU A 75 -11.72 -19.72 2.21
CA LEU A 75 -10.68 -18.80 1.80
C LEU A 75 -11.15 -17.84 0.70
N PHE A 76 -10.86 -16.55 0.90
CA PHE A 76 -10.96 -15.52 -0.13
C PHE A 76 -9.60 -14.89 -0.39
N VAL A 77 -9.21 -14.75 -1.68
CA VAL A 77 -7.92 -14.19 -2.09
C VAL A 77 -8.14 -13.12 -3.16
N PRO A 78 -8.09 -11.84 -2.79
CA PRO A 78 -8.03 -10.76 -3.75
C PRO A 78 -6.65 -10.71 -4.41
N ILE A 79 -6.60 -10.57 -5.72
CA ILE A 79 -5.38 -10.61 -6.52
C ILE A 79 -5.27 -9.32 -7.34
N ASN A 80 -4.05 -8.81 -7.50
CA ASN A 80 -3.78 -7.67 -8.36
C ASN A 80 -4.32 -7.90 -9.79
N PRO A 81 -5.23 -7.04 -10.29
CA PRO A 81 -5.81 -7.22 -11.63
C PRO A 81 -4.82 -7.02 -12.78
N ARG A 82 -3.60 -6.55 -12.52
CA ARG A 82 -2.56 -6.36 -13.55
C ARG A 82 -1.71 -7.59 -13.80
N LEU A 83 -1.83 -8.64 -12.98
CA LEU A 83 -1.07 -9.89 -13.18
C LEU A 83 -1.51 -10.58 -14.46
N VAL A 84 -0.56 -11.27 -15.09
CA VAL A 84 -0.78 -12.09 -16.30
C VAL A 84 -0.98 -13.56 -15.93
N ASP A 85 -1.46 -14.37 -16.88
CA ASP A 85 -1.85 -15.76 -16.62
C ASP A 85 -0.75 -16.62 -15.98
N ASN A 86 0.51 -16.44 -16.36
CA ASN A 86 1.62 -17.17 -15.77
C ASN A 86 1.82 -16.83 -14.28
N GLU A 87 1.59 -15.59 -13.88
CA GLU A 87 1.66 -15.16 -12.50
C GLU A 87 0.42 -15.62 -11.72
N LEU A 88 -0.74 -15.56 -12.33
CA LEU A 88 -2.01 -16.06 -11.77
C LEU A 88 -1.95 -17.56 -11.51
N ALA A 89 -1.35 -18.35 -12.42
CA ALA A 89 -1.16 -19.79 -12.25
C ALA A 89 -0.32 -20.16 -11.01
N ALA A 90 0.56 -19.27 -10.57
CA ALA A 90 1.36 -19.47 -9.35
C ALA A 90 0.58 -19.12 -8.05
N ILE A 91 -0.61 -18.49 -8.17
CA ILE A 91 -1.39 -18.02 -7.02
C ILE A 91 -2.69 -18.79 -6.86
N VAL A 92 -3.41 -19.04 -7.97
CA VAL A 92 -4.76 -19.60 -7.97
C VAL A 92 -4.70 -21.12 -7.85
N ASP A 93 -5.36 -21.67 -6.83
CA ASP A 93 -5.44 -23.13 -6.63
C ASP A 93 -6.40 -23.74 -7.65
N GLY A 94 -6.09 -24.92 -8.18
CA GLY A 94 -6.90 -25.61 -9.21
C GLY A 94 -8.30 -26.04 -8.75
N ASP A 95 -8.50 -26.25 -7.43
CA ASP A 95 -9.76 -26.62 -6.79
C ASP A 95 -10.58 -25.42 -6.28
N SER A 96 -10.48 -24.28 -6.97
CA SER A 96 -11.08 -22.99 -6.55
C SER A 96 -11.98 -22.39 -7.63
N LEU A 97 -12.81 -21.41 -7.23
CA LEU A 97 -13.51 -20.52 -8.14
C LEU A 97 -12.68 -19.24 -8.35
N PHE A 98 -12.35 -18.94 -9.59
CA PHE A 98 -11.67 -17.71 -9.97
C PHE A 98 -12.63 -16.73 -10.64
N ILE A 99 -12.85 -15.58 -10.01
CA ILE A 99 -13.74 -14.50 -10.49
C ILE A 99 -12.89 -13.42 -11.15
N THR A 100 -13.16 -13.14 -12.42
CA THR A 100 -12.33 -12.25 -13.23
C THR A 100 -13.14 -11.40 -14.20
N ASP A 101 -12.69 -10.18 -14.49
CA ASP A 101 -13.19 -9.31 -15.55
C ASP A 101 -12.27 -9.31 -16.79
N LYS A 102 -11.33 -10.27 -16.87
CA LYS A 102 -10.41 -10.45 -17.99
C LYS A 102 -10.58 -11.79 -18.66
N ILE A 103 -10.39 -11.82 -19.95
CA ILE A 103 -10.19 -13.08 -20.68
C ILE A 103 -8.86 -13.67 -20.25
N SER A 104 -8.89 -14.89 -19.75
CA SER A 104 -7.74 -15.61 -19.20
C SER A 104 -7.74 -17.05 -19.71
N ASN A 105 -6.56 -17.58 -20.04
CA ASN A 105 -6.36 -18.97 -20.45
C ASN A 105 -6.01 -19.88 -19.26
N LEU A 106 -6.09 -19.38 -18.03
CA LEU A 106 -5.82 -20.15 -16.84
C LEU A 106 -6.75 -21.38 -16.75
N GLU A 107 -6.19 -22.57 -16.54
CA GLU A 107 -6.95 -23.83 -16.43
C GLU A 107 -7.52 -24.03 -15.01
N VAL A 108 -8.54 -23.22 -14.66
CA VAL A 108 -9.27 -23.29 -13.38
C VAL A 108 -10.76 -23.04 -13.62
N ASN A 109 -11.59 -23.31 -12.63
CA ASN A 109 -13.01 -22.96 -12.72
C ASN A 109 -13.16 -21.44 -12.65
N LYS A 110 -13.67 -20.83 -13.71
CA LYS A 110 -13.76 -19.38 -13.89
C LYS A 110 -15.18 -18.87 -13.94
N LEU A 111 -15.43 -17.76 -13.25
CA LEU A 111 -16.56 -16.90 -13.47
C LEU A 111 -16.06 -15.63 -14.16
N TYR A 112 -16.32 -15.51 -15.45
CA TYR A 112 -16.01 -14.32 -16.22
C TYR A 112 -17.14 -13.30 -16.09
N ILE A 113 -16.81 -12.09 -15.65
CA ILE A 113 -17.74 -10.97 -15.49
C ILE A 113 -17.31 -9.86 -16.44
N GLU A 114 -17.94 -9.79 -17.62
CA GLU A 114 -17.60 -8.81 -18.65
C GLU A 114 -17.78 -7.36 -18.14
N ASN A 115 -18.86 -7.11 -17.42
CA ASN A 115 -19.15 -5.80 -16.84
C ASN A 115 -19.56 -5.93 -15.37
N ALA A 116 -18.67 -5.53 -14.47
CA ALA A 116 -18.88 -5.63 -13.03
C ALA A 116 -20.11 -4.81 -12.54
N THR A 117 -20.39 -3.66 -13.16
CA THR A 117 -21.54 -2.82 -12.81
C THR A 117 -22.84 -3.49 -13.22
N CYS A 118 -22.92 -3.99 -14.47
CA CYS A 118 -24.11 -4.69 -14.96
C CYS A 118 -24.36 -5.97 -14.17
N PHE A 119 -23.30 -6.74 -13.84
CA PHE A 119 -23.44 -7.94 -13.02
C PHE A 119 -23.93 -7.60 -11.63
N PHE A 120 -23.35 -6.59 -10.97
CA PHE A 120 -23.78 -6.11 -9.67
C PHE A 120 -25.27 -5.75 -9.64
N GLU A 121 -25.72 -4.99 -10.62
CA GLU A 121 -27.13 -4.56 -10.74
C GLU A 121 -28.10 -5.66 -11.16
N SER A 122 -27.61 -6.76 -11.72
CA SER A 122 -28.44 -7.92 -12.08
C SER A 122 -28.75 -8.83 -10.88
N LEU A 123 -28.04 -8.66 -9.76
CA LEU A 123 -28.26 -9.47 -8.56
C LEU A 123 -29.53 -9.02 -7.84
N GLU A 124 -30.39 -9.97 -7.49
CA GLU A 124 -31.58 -9.70 -6.69
C GLU A 124 -31.19 -9.35 -5.25
N TYR A 125 -31.87 -8.35 -4.68
CA TYR A 125 -31.62 -7.96 -3.29
C TYR A 125 -32.08 -9.04 -2.31
N THR A 126 -31.16 -9.48 -1.46
CA THR A 126 -31.47 -10.41 -0.36
C THR A 126 -31.46 -9.66 0.97
N GLN A 127 -32.57 -9.72 1.71
CA GLN A 127 -32.72 -8.95 2.95
C GLN A 127 -31.94 -9.53 4.14
N ASP A 128 -31.89 -10.86 4.25
CA ASP A 128 -31.28 -11.56 5.38
C ASP A 128 -30.44 -12.76 4.92
N TYR A 129 -29.37 -13.03 5.65
CA TYR A 129 -28.46 -14.14 5.39
C TYR A 129 -27.91 -14.72 6.69
N ILE A 130 -27.77 -16.05 6.76
CA ILE A 130 -27.14 -16.72 7.92
C ILE A 130 -25.63 -16.64 7.74
N THR A 131 -24.96 -15.87 8.60
CA THR A 131 -23.52 -15.64 8.55
C THR A 131 -22.73 -16.83 9.08
N HIS A 132 -21.80 -17.37 8.29
CA HIS A 132 -20.92 -18.48 8.69
C HIS A 132 -19.64 -18.00 9.38
N ALA A 133 -19.08 -16.86 8.99
CA ALA A 133 -17.96 -16.15 9.63
C ALA A 133 -16.68 -16.99 9.84
N LYS A 134 -16.41 -17.95 8.96
CA LYS A 134 -15.24 -18.83 9.07
C LYS A 134 -14.14 -18.62 8.03
N ALA A 135 -14.47 -17.93 6.96
CA ALA A 135 -13.52 -17.68 5.86
C ALA A 135 -12.29 -16.93 6.34
N LEU A 136 -11.14 -17.30 5.80
CA LEU A 136 -9.92 -16.52 5.90
C LEU A 136 -9.84 -15.59 4.70
N THR A 137 -9.29 -14.40 4.90
CA THR A 137 -8.88 -13.52 3.79
C THR A 137 -7.36 -13.58 3.66
N ALA A 138 -6.87 -13.85 2.45
CA ALA A 138 -5.44 -13.88 2.19
C ALA A 138 -5.02 -12.76 1.26
N HIS A 139 -4.07 -11.94 1.67
CA HIS A 139 -3.40 -10.99 0.78
C HIS A 139 -2.11 -11.58 0.22
N VAL A 140 -1.82 -11.27 -1.03
CA VAL A 140 -0.69 -11.84 -1.78
C VAL A 140 0.43 -10.83 -1.92
N SER A 141 1.66 -11.22 -1.58
CA SER A 141 2.85 -10.45 -1.93
C SER A 141 3.73 -11.22 -2.91
N SER A 142 4.42 -10.49 -3.77
CA SER A 142 5.34 -11.06 -4.76
C SER A 142 6.68 -11.48 -4.18
N GLY A 143 6.87 -11.46 -2.88
CA GLY A 143 8.11 -11.80 -2.20
C GLY A 143 9.39 -11.32 -2.91
N THR A 144 10.49 -11.16 -2.20
CA THR A 144 11.79 -10.81 -2.81
C THR A 144 12.44 -11.97 -3.57
N THR A 145 11.90 -13.17 -3.43
CA THR A 145 12.35 -14.42 -4.03
C THR A 145 11.69 -14.74 -5.37
N GLY A 146 10.72 -13.91 -5.81
CA GLY A 146 9.94 -14.15 -7.03
C GLY A 146 8.79 -15.16 -6.86
N PHE A 147 8.60 -15.72 -5.66
CA PHE A 147 7.46 -16.56 -5.33
C PHE A 147 6.36 -15.74 -4.67
N TYR A 148 5.12 -15.99 -5.09
CA TYR A 148 3.95 -15.38 -4.47
C TYR A 148 3.64 -16.07 -3.14
N GLN A 149 3.48 -15.27 -2.08
CA GLN A 149 3.12 -15.76 -0.76
C GLN A 149 1.77 -15.21 -0.34
N LYS A 150 0.90 -16.09 0.18
CA LYS A 150 -0.43 -15.75 0.73
C LYS A 150 -0.29 -15.56 2.25
N TYR A 151 -0.80 -14.45 2.78
CA TYR A 151 -0.83 -14.16 4.23
C TYR A 151 -2.26 -14.22 4.71
N LEU A 152 -2.54 -15.19 5.59
CA LEU A 152 -3.89 -15.58 6.01
C LEU A 152 -4.32 -14.83 7.28
N HIS A 153 -5.48 -14.16 7.23
CA HIS A 153 -6.03 -13.42 8.35
C HIS A 153 -7.47 -13.85 8.64
N LYS A 154 -7.82 -13.91 9.93
CA LYS A 154 -9.21 -14.07 10.37
C LYS A 154 -9.99 -12.77 10.18
N ILE A 155 -11.27 -12.88 9.93
CA ILE A 155 -12.18 -11.73 9.80
C ILE A 155 -12.18 -10.87 11.08
N ASP A 156 -12.17 -11.49 12.26
CA ASP A 156 -12.12 -10.74 13.53
C ASP A 156 -10.84 -9.91 13.68
N GLN A 157 -9.68 -10.37 13.16
CA GLN A 157 -8.45 -9.59 13.12
C GLN A 157 -8.61 -8.36 12.19
N ILE A 158 -9.16 -8.57 11.00
CA ILE A 158 -9.38 -7.54 9.98
C ILE A 158 -10.34 -6.46 10.50
N ILE A 159 -11.46 -6.83 11.11
CA ILE A 159 -12.44 -5.89 11.65
C ILE A 159 -11.88 -5.13 12.86
N LYS A 160 -11.17 -5.82 13.76
CA LYS A 160 -10.49 -5.15 14.87
C LYS A 160 -9.49 -4.12 14.36
N TYR A 161 -8.65 -4.51 13.39
CA TYR A 161 -7.71 -3.60 12.75
C TYR A 161 -8.41 -2.37 12.18
N ALA A 162 -9.53 -2.53 11.45
CA ALA A 162 -10.28 -1.43 10.88
C ALA A 162 -10.72 -0.42 11.96
N ASN A 163 -11.25 -0.90 13.09
CA ASN A 163 -11.70 -0.06 14.19
C ASN A 163 -10.53 0.70 14.85
N ASP A 164 -9.40 0.04 15.06
CA ASP A 164 -8.21 0.66 15.66
C ASP A 164 -7.66 1.78 14.74
N ARG A 165 -7.72 1.59 13.40
CA ARG A 165 -7.21 2.58 12.41
C ARG A 165 -8.01 3.87 12.33
N ILE A 166 -9.28 3.89 12.69
CA ILE A 166 -10.11 5.10 12.62
C ILE A 166 -9.46 6.25 13.41
N ALA A 167 -9.08 5.98 14.66
CA ALA A 167 -8.43 6.96 15.51
C ALA A 167 -7.00 7.29 15.05
N ASP A 168 -6.21 6.28 14.68
CA ASP A 168 -4.82 6.44 14.24
C ASP A 168 -4.69 7.27 12.96
N LEU A 169 -5.65 7.14 12.04
CA LEU A 169 -5.70 7.91 10.79
C LEU A 169 -6.41 9.27 10.95
N GLY A 170 -7.01 9.52 12.11
CA GLY A 170 -7.76 10.77 12.36
C GLY A 170 -8.96 10.95 11.42
N LEU A 171 -9.61 9.84 11.03
CA LEU A 171 -10.82 9.87 10.20
C LEU A 171 -12.00 10.43 10.99
N LYS A 172 -12.83 11.22 10.33
CA LYS A 172 -14.00 11.86 10.90
C LYS A 172 -15.27 11.36 10.22
N GLN A 173 -16.39 11.47 10.92
CA GLN A 173 -17.69 11.02 10.45
C GLN A 173 -18.17 11.71 9.16
N ASP A 174 -17.68 12.90 8.89
CA ASP A 174 -18.01 13.73 7.72
C ASP A 174 -16.98 13.60 6.58
N ASP A 175 -16.03 12.64 6.69
CA ASP A 175 -15.09 12.41 5.61
C ASP A 175 -15.72 11.70 4.42
N HIS A 176 -15.22 12.07 3.25
CA HIS A 176 -15.49 11.42 1.99
C HIS A 176 -14.15 10.96 1.37
N LEU A 177 -13.95 9.65 1.28
CA LEU A 177 -12.70 9.08 0.79
C LEU A 177 -12.73 8.88 -0.72
N LEU A 178 -11.64 9.27 -1.40
CA LEU A 178 -11.41 8.93 -2.80
C LEU A 178 -10.48 7.72 -2.90
N VAL A 179 -10.99 6.61 -3.39
CA VAL A 179 -10.26 5.33 -3.55
C VAL A 179 -9.83 5.16 -5.00
N ALA A 180 -8.57 5.48 -5.26
CA ALA A 180 -7.93 5.37 -6.56
C ALA A 180 -6.86 4.26 -6.65
N LEU A 181 -6.48 3.70 -5.50
CA LEU A 181 -5.62 2.53 -5.41
C LEU A 181 -6.42 1.25 -5.64
N SER A 182 -5.76 0.19 -6.09
CA SER A 182 -6.42 -1.12 -6.21
C SER A 182 -6.82 -1.66 -4.84
N ILE A 183 -8.13 -1.92 -4.66
CA ILE A 183 -8.71 -2.49 -3.43
C ILE A 183 -8.17 -3.91 -3.15
N ASN A 184 -7.65 -4.61 -4.18
CA ASN A 184 -7.01 -5.91 -4.01
C ASN A 184 -5.67 -5.84 -3.25
N HIS A 185 -5.11 -4.65 -3.06
CA HIS A 185 -3.89 -4.46 -2.27
C HIS A 185 -4.22 -4.08 -0.83
N ALA A 186 -3.42 -4.61 0.09
CA ALA A 186 -3.54 -4.37 1.52
C ALA A 186 -3.67 -2.87 1.88
N PHE A 187 -2.93 -1.98 1.19
CA PHE A 187 -2.95 -0.54 1.49
C PHE A 187 -4.33 0.09 1.23
N ALA A 188 -4.91 -0.03 0.02
CA ALA A 188 -6.23 0.55 -0.25
C ALA A 188 -7.32 -0.10 0.61
N PHE A 189 -7.26 -1.42 0.76
CA PHE A 189 -8.24 -2.16 1.56
C PHE A 189 -8.21 -1.73 3.03
N SER A 190 -7.03 -1.72 3.65
CA SER A 190 -6.89 -1.50 5.09
C SER A 190 -6.93 -0.03 5.54
N TYR A 191 -6.49 0.90 4.67
CA TYR A 191 -6.46 2.34 5.00
C TYR A 191 -7.67 3.12 4.51
N GLN A 192 -8.41 2.61 3.52
CA GLN A 192 -9.51 3.33 2.92
C GLN A 192 -10.82 2.56 3.06
N ILE A 193 -10.94 1.36 2.50
CA ILE A 193 -12.23 0.63 2.44
C ILE A 193 -12.68 0.18 3.83
N LEU A 194 -11.84 -0.52 4.57
CA LEU A 194 -12.23 -1.08 5.87
C LEU A 194 -12.62 0.00 6.90
N PRO A 195 -11.80 1.05 7.14
CA PRO A 195 -12.18 2.08 8.10
C PRO A 195 -13.43 2.85 7.67
N ALA A 196 -13.59 3.11 6.36
CA ALA A 196 -14.78 3.80 5.85
C ALA A 196 -16.07 2.99 6.08
N LEU A 197 -16.05 1.69 5.80
CA LEU A 197 -17.19 0.81 6.07
C LEU A 197 -17.48 0.70 7.58
N ALA A 198 -16.44 0.71 8.42
CA ALA A 198 -16.58 0.55 9.87
C ALA A 198 -17.33 1.72 10.54
N ILE A 199 -17.17 2.94 10.03
CA ILE A 199 -17.83 4.15 10.58
C ILE A 199 -18.82 4.82 9.63
N GLY A 200 -19.09 4.23 8.46
CA GLY A 200 -20.05 4.72 7.51
C GLY A 200 -19.64 6.04 6.85
N LEU A 201 -18.50 6.07 6.18
CA LEU A 201 -18.06 7.23 5.39
C LEU A 201 -18.55 7.14 3.96
N ASP A 202 -18.72 8.27 3.31
CA ASP A 202 -18.87 8.29 1.86
C ASP A 202 -17.55 7.87 1.17
N ILE A 203 -17.68 7.06 0.12
CA ILE A 203 -16.54 6.55 -0.63
C ILE A 203 -16.78 6.80 -2.12
N THR A 204 -15.87 7.51 -2.78
CA THR A 204 -15.79 7.54 -4.24
C THR A 204 -14.75 6.53 -4.70
N ILE A 205 -15.18 5.53 -5.45
CA ILE A 205 -14.30 4.51 -6.04
C ILE A 205 -14.08 4.85 -7.51
N ILE A 206 -12.82 4.85 -7.97
CA ILE A 206 -12.52 4.86 -9.41
C ILE A 206 -11.95 3.51 -9.83
N ARG A 207 -12.32 3.05 -11.02
CA ARG A 207 -12.00 1.72 -11.55
C ARG A 207 -10.50 1.47 -11.60
N GLU A 208 -9.75 2.46 -12.10
CA GLU A 208 -8.30 2.50 -12.17
C GLU A 208 -7.83 3.95 -12.00
N PHE A 209 -6.62 4.13 -11.51
CA PHE A 209 -6.06 5.48 -11.34
C PHE A 209 -5.97 6.22 -12.67
N ASP A 210 -6.57 7.40 -12.71
CA ASP A 210 -6.46 8.41 -13.76
C ASP A 210 -6.29 9.77 -13.08
N ALA A 211 -5.15 10.40 -13.29
CA ALA A 211 -4.80 11.66 -12.62
C ALA A 211 -5.75 12.81 -12.99
N LYS A 212 -6.27 12.84 -14.24
CA LYS A 212 -7.25 13.86 -14.69
C LYS A 212 -8.59 13.66 -14.02
N LEU A 213 -9.04 12.40 -13.90
CA LEU A 213 -10.28 12.06 -13.22
C LEU A 213 -10.18 12.38 -11.71
N VAL A 214 -9.07 12.02 -11.06
CA VAL A 214 -8.82 12.36 -9.64
C VAL A 214 -8.85 13.87 -9.44
N ALA A 215 -8.15 14.66 -10.27
CA ALA A 215 -8.16 16.12 -10.19
C ALA A 215 -9.56 16.71 -10.39
N ARG A 216 -10.34 16.16 -11.35
CA ARG A 216 -11.73 16.57 -11.59
C ARG A 216 -12.61 16.34 -10.35
N ILE A 217 -12.51 15.16 -9.73
CA ILE A 217 -13.29 14.82 -8.53
C ILE A 217 -12.90 15.73 -7.35
N ILE A 218 -11.61 16.00 -7.16
CA ILE A 218 -11.13 16.95 -6.14
C ILE A 218 -11.73 18.35 -6.39
N ASN A 219 -11.74 18.80 -7.63
CA ASN A 219 -12.26 20.12 -8.01
C ASN A 219 -13.80 20.25 -7.85
N GLN A 220 -14.52 19.14 -7.77
CA GLN A 220 -15.96 19.12 -7.45
C GLN A 220 -16.23 19.30 -5.96
N ASN A 221 -15.18 19.41 -5.12
CA ASN A 221 -15.27 19.61 -3.67
C ASN A 221 -16.07 18.54 -2.91
N SER A 222 -16.15 17.33 -3.46
CA SER A 222 -16.91 16.23 -2.85
C SER A 222 -16.05 15.37 -1.90
N VAL A 223 -14.72 15.34 -2.08
CA VAL A 223 -13.83 14.45 -1.33
C VAL A 223 -12.94 15.21 -0.35
N THR A 224 -12.69 14.61 0.82
CA THR A 224 -11.90 15.19 1.92
C THR A 224 -10.60 14.44 2.20
N ALA A 225 -10.51 13.17 1.80
CA ALA A 225 -9.36 12.32 2.10
C ALA A 225 -8.91 11.52 0.87
N LEU A 226 -7.58 11.43 0.69
CA LEU A 226 -6.95 10.75 -0.43
C LEU A 226 -5.67 10.05 0.03
N ALA A 227 -5.52 8.79 -0.35
CA ALA A 227 -4.28 8.03 -0.16
C ALA A 227 -3.81 7.45 -1.50
N LEU A 228 -2.56 7.72 -1.88
CA LEU A 228 -1.97 7.30 -3.16
C LEU A 228 -0.54 6.77 -2.98
N LEU A 229 0.01 6.22 -4.05
CA LEU A 229 1.46 5.94 -4.17
C LEU A 229 2.23 7.21 -4.53
N PRO A 230 3.53 7.31 -4.24
CA PRO A 230 4.35 8.47 -4.62
C PRO A 230 4.23 8.85 -6.09
N ILE A 231 4.34 7.88 -7.00
CA ILE A 231 4.24 8.10 -8.45
C ILE A 231 2.87 8.67 -8.88
N MET A 232 1.80 8.26 -8.21
CA MET A 232 0.46 8.78 -8.52
C MET A 232 0.32 10.25 -8.10
N TYR A 233 0.96 10.66 -6.99
CA TYR A 233 1.03 12.07 -6.61
C TYR A 233 1.82 12.88 -7.65
N HIS A 234 2.91 12.39 -8.22
CA HIS A 234 3.62 13.09 -9.30
C HIS A 234 2.69 13.39 -10.47
N PHE A 235 1.96 12.38 -10.98
CA PHE A 235 0.98 12.61 -12.07
C PHE A 235 -0.17 13.54 -11.67
N LEU A 236 -0.62 13.48 -10.42
CA LEU A 236 -1.67 14.36 -9.91
C LEU A 236 -1.20 15.82 -9.84
N LEU A 237 0.04 16.05 -9.45
CA LEU A 237 0.64 17.38 -9.38
C LEU A 237 0.79 18.06 -10.76
N GLU A 238 0.77 17.33 -11.86
CA GLU A 238 0.75 17.87 -13.22
C GLU A 238 -0.64 18.41 -13.61
N GLN A 239 -1.70 18.03 -12.89
CA GLN A 239 -3.08 18.42 -13.20
C GLN A 239 -3.45 19.78 -12.60
N ASN A 240 -4.49 20.42 -13.17
CA ASN A 240 -5.06 21.63 -12.60
C ASN A 240 -5.96 21.27 -11.41
N ILE A 241 -5.54 21.65 -10.21
CA ILE A 241 -6.32 21.48 -8.99
C ILE A 241 -6.59 22.87 -8.39
N ASN A 242 -7.84 23.14 -8.10
CA ASN A 242 -8.27 24.38 -7.46
C ASN A 242 -7.73 24.46 -6.04
N LYS A 243 -7.25 25.64 -5.61
CA LYS A 243 -6.78 25.83 -4.23
C LYS A 243 -7.89 25.72 -3.18
N ASN A 244 -9.14 25.97 -3.58
CA ASN A 244 -10.32 25.93 -2.71
C ASN A 244 -11.00 24.54 -2.76
N HIS A 245 -10.23 23.46 -2.62
CA HIS A 245 -10.75 22.10 -2.51
C HIS A 245 -11.03 21.74 -1.04
N ASN A 246 -11.84 20.68 -0.84
CA ASN A 246 -12.22 20.21 0.49
C ASN A 246 -11.27 19.16 1.09
N LEU A 247 -10.17 18.83 0.42
CA LEU A 247 -9.20 17.89 0.97
C LEU A 247 -8.67 18.40 2.31
N ARG A 248 -8.62 17.53 3.31
CA ARG A 248 -8.01 17.76 4.63
C ARG A 248 -6.97 16.71 5.03
N TYR A 249 -6.98 15.56 4.37
CA TYR A 249 -6.12 14.43 4.69
C TYR A 249 -5.50 13.85 3.42
N LEU A 250 -4.16 13.84 3.37
CA LEU A 250 -3.40 13.24 2.28
C LEU A 250 -2.41 12.23 2.86
N SER A 251 -2.46 11.00 2.38
CA SER A 251 -1.55 9.94 2.78
C SER A 251 -0.82 9.34 1.59
N VAL A 252 0.42 8.93 1.82
CA VAL A 252 1.23 8.20 0.86
C VAL A 252 1.87 6.99 1.53
N ALA A 253 1.86 5.84 0.87
CA ALA A 253 2.54 4.64 1.33
C ALA A 253 2.91 3.74 0.15
N GLY A 254 3.47 2.56 0.44
CA GLY A 254 3.89 1.56 -0.55
C GLY A 254 5.30 1.77 -1.09
N ASP A 255 5.81 2.99 -1.07
CA ASP A 255 7.22 3.35 -1.25
C ASP A 255 7.49 4.63 -0.46
N VAL A 256 8.76 4.99 -0.29
CA VAL A 256 9.14 6.21 0.45
C VAL A 256 8.91 7.44 -0.41
N ALA A 257 8.10 8.39 0.09
CA ALA A 257 7.96 9.68 -0.56
C ALA A 257 9.24 10.52 -0.38
N SER A 258 9.72 11.14 -1.46
CA SER A 258 10.85 12.06 -1.39
C SER A 258 10.47 13.37 -0.70
N ILE A 259 11.46 14.07 -0.16
CA ILE A 259 11.25 15.41 0.43
C ILE A 259 10.70 16.38 -0.63
N SER A 260 11.19 16.30 -1.88
CA SER A 260 10.71 17.11 -3.00
C SER A 260 9.24 16.87 -3.28
N LEU A 261 8.78 15.61 -3.28
CA LEU A 261 7.36 15.29 -3.45
C LEU A 261 6.51 15.86 -2.30
N VAL A 262 6.94 15.68 -1.06
CA VAL A 262 6.23 16.19 0.12
C VAL A 262 6.09 17.72 0.06
N THR A 263 7.16 18.42 -0.36
CA THR A 263 7.16 19.87 -0.55
C THR A 263 6.22 20.27 -1.68
N ALA A 264 6.31 19.63 -2.84
CA ALA A 264 5.47 19.93 -4.00
C ALA A 264 3.97 19.73 -3.71
N VAL A 265 3.61 18.67 -2.98
CA VAL A 265 2.23 18.44 -2.53
C VAL A 265 1.76 19.56 -1.60
N LYS A 266 2.59 19.96 -0.63
CA LYS A 266 2.28 21.04 0.30
C LYS A 266 2.08 22.39 -0.44
N ASP A 267 2.95 22.69 -1.40
CA ASP A 267 2.90 23.95 -2.16
C ASP A 267 1.65 24.01 -3.07
N LYS A 268 1.30 22.89 -3.70
CA LYS A 268 0.18 22.83 -4.64
C LYS A 268 -1.17 22.62 -3.99
N LEU A 269 -1.26 21.71 -3.00
CA LEU A 269 -2.50 21.33 -2.33
C LEU A 269 -2.67 22.00 -0.95
N GLY A 270 -1.68 22.72 -0.45
CA GLY A 270 -1.76 23.40 0.85
C GLY A 270 -1.79 22.48 2.07
N LEU A 271 -1.58 21.19 1.90
CA LEU A 271 -1.72 20.17 2.94
C LEU A 271 -0.43 19.36 3.14
N PRO A 272 -0.17 18.90 4.37
CA PRO A 272 0.92 17.96 4.60
C PRO A 272 0.62 16.61 3.94
N LEU A 273 1.64 16.01 3.32
CA LEU A 273 1.57 14.63 2.84
C LEU A 273 2.09 13.70 3.93
N LEU A 274 1.23 12.81 4.44
CA LEU A 274 1.54 11.91 5.54
C LEU A 274 2.06 10.56 5.01
N ASN A 275 3.28 10.20 5.39
CA ASN A 275 3.86 8.90 5.02
C ASN A 275 3.34 7.80 5.95
N GLY A 276 2.68 6.79 5.38
CA GLY A 276 2.32 5.55 6.03
C GLY A 276 3.39 4.49 5.84
N ILE A 277 3.61 3.67 6.85
CA ILE A 277 4.44 2.46 6.78
C ILE A 277 3.59 1.22 6.99
N GLY A 278 3.85 0.20 6.17
CA GLY A 278 3.10 -1.05 6.23
C GLY A 278 3.67 -2.09 5.28
N MET A 279 3.15 -3.29 5.40
CA MET A 279 3.48 -4.41 4.54
C MET A 279 2.27 -5.33 4.37
N THR A 280 2.27 -6.15 3.34
CA THR A 280 1.12 -7.02 3.03
C THR A 280 0.79 -7.98 4.19
N GLU A 281 1.80 -8.39 4.92
CA GLU A 281 1.75 -9.37 6.01
C GLU A 281 0.88 -8.90 7.18
N VAL A 282 1.03 -7.64 7.58
CA VAL A 282 0.44 -7.09 8.82
C VAL A 282 -0.29 -5.76 8.59
N PHE A 283 -0.48 -5.39 7.34
CA PHE A 283 -1.05 -4.12 6.90
C PHE A 283 -0.23 -2.90 7.37
N GLY A 284 -0.87 -1.75 7.53
CA GLY A 284 -0.20 -0.56 8.04
C GLY A 284 0.02 -0.62 9.54
N TYR A 285 1.19 -0.19 10.00
CA TYR A 285 1.55 -0.22 11.41
C TYR A 285 2.09 1.12 11.94
N GLY A 286 2.10 2.15 11.12
CA GLY A 286 2.49 3.50 11.53
C GLY A 286 2.28 4.54 10.46
N GLN A 287 2.25 5.82 10.87
CA GLN A 287 2.16 6.98 9.98
C GLN A 287 2.88 8.16 10.62
N ASN A 288 3.51 9.02 9.80
CA ASN A 288 4.07 10.24 10.34
C ASN A 288 2.95 11.24 10.72
N ILE A 289 3.23 12.04 11.74
CA ILE A 289 2.30 13.07 12.25
C ILE A 289 2.62 14.47 11.71
N SER A 290 3.75 14.63 11.03
CA SER A 290 4.13 15.88 10.38
C SER A 290 4.91 15.61 9.10
N ALA A 291 4.71 16.44 8.09
CA ALA A 291 5.39 16.34 6.80
C ALA A 291 6.90 16.72 6.84
N ASN A 292 7.42 17.12 7.98
CA ASN A 292 8.80 17.64 8.07
C ASN A 292 9.87 16.53 8.07
N THR A 293 9.47 15.27 8.27
CA THR A 293 10.39 14.12 8.32
C THR A 293 9.79 12.94 7.57
N VAL A 294 10.34 12.64 6.39
CA VAL A 294 9.84 11.53 5.54
C VAL A 294 10.19 10.13 6.09
N ASN A 295 11.17 10.04 6.96
CA ASN A 295 11.70 8.78 7.48
C ASN A 295 11.34 8.49 8.95
N LYS A 296 10.45 9.27 9.55
CA LYS A 296 9.95 9.04 10.91
C LYS A 296 8.46 8.85 10.90
N VAL A 297 7.99 7.81 11.56
CA VAL A 297 6.57 7.50 11.70
C VAL A 297 6.25 7.23 13.17
N LYS A 298 5.10 7.68 13.60
CA LYS A 298 4.50 7.26 14.86
C LYS A 298 3.87 5.89 14.65
N ILE A 299 4.23 4.94 15.51
CA ILE A 299 3.70 3.58 15.45
C ILE A 299 2.28 3.57 16.01
N PHE A 300 1.41 2.79 15.38
CA PHE A 300 0.02 2.63 15.80
C PHE A 300 -0.08 1.90 17.14
N SER A 301 -1.13 2.20 17.88
CA SER A 301 -1.30 1.77 19.28
C SER A 301 -1.34 0.25 19.50
N ASP A 302 -1.71 -0.52 18.46
CA ASP A 302 -1.77 -1.98 18.50
C ASP A 302 -0.47 -2.67 18.08
N THR A 303 0.60 -1.90 17.81
CA THR A 303 1.86 -2.43 17.26
C THR A 303 3.01 -2.27 18.24
N GLU A 304 3.68 -3.36 18.53
CA GLU A 304 4.94 -3.41 19.26
C GLU A 304 6.12 -3.43 18.29
N VAL A 305 7.21 -2.73 18.64
CA VAL A 305 8.43 -2.66 17.84
C VAL A 305 9.63 -3.17 18.64
N LYS A 306 10.44 -4.01 17.99
CA LYS A 306 11.71 -4.50 18.52
C LYS A 306 12.82 -4.22 17.52
N ILE A 307 13.93 -3.66 17.99
CA ILE A 307 15.13 -3.43 17.18
C ILE A 307 16.21 -4.43 17.55
N LEU A 308 16.60 -5.29 16.60
CA LEU A 308 17.80 -6.12 16.73
C LEU A 308 18.99 -5.30 16.26
N LYS A 309 19.68 -4.64 17.22
CA LYS A 309 20.76 -3.70 16.94
C LYS A 309 21.97 -4.38 16.29
N PHE A 310 22.60 -3.67 15.37
CA PHE A 310 23.94 -4.03 14.88
C PHE A 310 25.00 -3.67 15.91
N GLU A 311 26.17 -4.30 15.85
CA GLU A 311 27.29 -3.99 16.72
C GLU A 311 27.65 -2.50 16.65
N ASN A 312 27.90 -1.90 17.82
CA ASN A 312 28.26 -0.49 17.97
C ASN A 312 27.29 0.51 17.29
N SER A 313 26.01 0.15 17.18
CA SER A 313 25.01 0.99 16.52
C SER A 313 23.77 1.21 17.39
N ASN A 314 23.13 2.38 17.23
CA ASN A 314 21.83 2.70 17.82
C ASN A 314 20.65 2.23 16.95
N TYR A 315 20.91 1.60 15.79
CA TYR A 315 19.90 1.10 14.85
C TYR A 315 20.16 -0.38 14.52
N GLY A 316 19.18 -1.02 13.91
CA GLY A 316 19.26 -2.44 13.56
C GLY A 316 18.07 -2.90 12.75
N LYS A 317 17.90 -4.21 12.65
CA LYS A 317 16.73 -4.80 11.99
C LYS A 317 15.46 -4.53 12.79
N ILE A 318 14.40 -4.17 12.07
CA ILE A 318 13.10 -3.87 12.65
C ILE A 318 12.26 -5.15 12.65
N PHE A 319 11.75 -5.48 13.83
CA PHE A 319 10.74 -6.51 14.06
C PHE A 319 9.48 -5.87 14.60
N ILE A 320 8.33 -6.33 14.15
CA ILE A 320 7.03 -5.86 14.61
C ILE A 320 6.14 -7.02 15.04
N LYS A 321 5.22 -6.71 15.95
CA LYS A 321 4.16 -7.59 16.40
C LYS A 321 2.89 -6.77 16.55
N ASN A 322 1.81 -7.20 15.91
CA ASN A 322 0.49 -6.59 16.06
C ASN A 322 -0.64 -7.63 15.89
N ASN A 323 -1.87 -7.18 16.01
CA ASN A 323 -3.05 -8.04 15.90
C ASN A 323 -3.25 -8.67 14.50
N MET A 324 -2.50 -8.21 13.48
CA MET A 324 -2.57 -8.68 12.09
C MET A 324 -1.50 -9.71 11.74
N LEU A 325 -0.74 -10.26 12.70
CA LEU A 325 0.18 -11.35 12.40
C LEU A 325 -0.57 -12.48 11.68
N PRO A 326 -0.08 -12.91 10.49
CA PRO A 326 -0.75 -13.93 9.69
C PRO A 326 -0.77 -15.29 10.40
N LEU A 327 -1.86 -16.04 10.22
CA LEU A 327 -2.02 -17.35 10.85
C LEU A 327 -1.04 -18.41 10.34
N ASN A 328 -0.54 -18.23 9.14
CA ASN A 328 0.41 -19.17 8.49
C ASN A 328 1.87 -18.76 8.68
N ILE A 329 2.16 -17.91 9.66
CA ILE A 329 3.52 -17.55 10.08
C ILE A 329 3.70 -17.95 11.54
N GLU A 330 4.61 -18.89 11.78
CA GLU A 330 4.92 -19.43 13.11
C GLU A 330 5.95 -18.56 13.85
N THR A 331 5.70 -17.28 14.00
CA THR A 331 6.58 -16.38 14.77
C THR A 331 5.78 -15.35 15.55
N GLU A 332 6.24 -15.04 16.73
CA GLU A 332 5.65 -13.96 17.53
C GLU A 332 6.02 -12.56 17.00
N TRP A 333 7.20 -12.45 16.37
CA TRP A 333 7.75 -11.22 15.85
C TRP A 333 8.04 -11.35 14.35
N LEU A 334 7.47 -10.47 13.55
CA LEU A 334 7.71 -10.44 12.11
C LEU A 334 8.91 -9.56 11.79
N GLU A 335 9.92 -10.10 11.10
CA GLU A 335 11.01 -9.31 10.53
C GLU A 335 10.49 -8.51 9.33
N THR A 336 10.58 -7.18 9.39
CA THR A 336 10.06 -6.32 8.31
C THR A 336 10.96 -6.30 7.07
N GLY A 337 12.19 -6.73 7.21
CA GLY A 337 13.26 -6.56 6.22
C GLY A 337 13.80 -5.13 6.15
N ASP A 338 13.33 -4.26 7.04
CA ASP A 338 13.77 -2.87 7.15
C ASP A 338 14.77 -2.70 8.29
N ILE A 339 15.54 -1.62 8.23
CA ILE A 339 16.44 -1.19 9.30
C ILE A 339 16.05 0.17 9.82
N GLY A 340 16.24 0.36 11.11
CA GLY A 340 15.89 1.61 11.77
C GLY A 340 16.21 1.65 13.25
N SER A 341 15.74 2.70 13.92
CA SER A 341 15.78 2.85 15.36
C SER A 341 14.40 3.23 15.89
N PHE A 342 14.11 2.86 17.12
CA PHE A 342 12.83 3.13 17.76
C PHE A 342 13.03 3.89 19.06
N ASP A 343 12.31 4.99 19.20
CA ASP A 343 12.25 5.78 20.43
C ASP A 343 11.00 5.39 21.23
N HIS A 344 11.21 4.73 22.37
CA HIS A 344 10.14 4.26 23.25
C HIS A 344 9.39 5.41 23.96
N GLN A 345 9.97 6.62 24.06
CA GLN A 345 9.31 7.75 24.74
C GLN A 345 8.31 8.44 23.80
N SER A 346 8.73 8.71 22.57
CA SER A 346 7.87 9.35 21.57
C SER A 346 7.02 8.35 20.77
N TYR A 347 7.29 7.04 20.86
CA TYR A 347 6.71 5.98 20.02
C TYR A 347 6.97 6.21 18.53
N GLU A 348 8.15 6.76 18.21
CA GLU A 348 8.57 7.04 16.84
C GLU A 348 9.59 6.01 16.33
N LEU A 349 9.31 5.47 15.17
CA LEU A 349 10.22 4.63 14.39
C LEU A 349 10.91 5.49 13.34
N SER A 350 12.25 5.51 13.39
CA SER A 350 13.08 6.10 12.33
C SER A 350 13.53 5.00 11.37
N PHE A 351 13.20 5.16 10.10
CA PHE A 351 13.51 4.22 9.02
C PHE A 351 14.81 4.62 8.32
N TYR A 352 15.69 3.66 8.07
CA TYR A 352 17.01 3.87 7.43
C TYR A 352 17.23 3.01 6.18
N GLY A 353 16.20 2.38 5.64
CA GLY A 353 16.23 1.60 4.40
C GLY A 353 15.99 0.12 4.60
N ARG A 354 16.22 -0.65 3.54
CA ARG A 354 16.08 -2.11 3.52
C ARG A 354 17.37 -2.80 3.95
N TYR A 355 17.27 -3.83 4.78
CA TYR A 355 18.43 -4.62 5.21
C TYR A 355 19.19 -5.25 4.02
N LYS A 356 18.47 -5.77 3.03
CA LYS A 356 19.05 -6.37 1.84
C LYS A 356 19.74 -5.39 0.88
N ASP A 357 19.46 -4.09 1.02
CA ASP A 357 20.02 -3.04 0.18
C ASP A 357 21.25 -2.38 0.82
N ILE A 358 21.62 -2.77 2.05
CA ILE A 358 22.83 -2.31 2.72
C ILE A 358 24.06 -2.62 1.86
N ILE A 359 24.88 -1.61 1.62
CA ILE A 359 26.15 -1.73 0.91
C ILE A 359 27.25 -2.05 1.91
N ILE A 360 27.99 -3.13 1.67
CA ILE A 360 29.10 -3.54 2.55
C ILE A 360 30.42 -3.15 1.89
N LYS A 361 30.95 -1.98 2.28
CA LYS A 361 32.19 -1.45 1.76
C LYS A 361 33.32 -1.55 2.80
N GLY A 362 34.29 -2.39 2.55
CA GLY A 362 35.44 -2.58 3.45
C GLY A 362 35.04 -2.94 4.89
N GLY A 363 33.98 -3.77 5.05
CA GLY A 363 33.44 -4.14 6.35
C GLY A 363 32.48 -3.11 6.98
N SER A 364 32.31 -1.93 6.35
CA SER A 364 31.38 -0.89 6.84
C SER A 364 30.01 -1.04 6.20
N ASN A 365 28.95 -1.02 7.01
CA ASN A 365 27.55 -1.03 6.55
C ASN A 365 27.11 0.39 6.17
N ILE A 366 26.75 0.59 4.90
CA ILE A 366 26.31 1.88 4.36
C ILE A 366 24.87 1.73 3.90
N SER A 367 23.97 2.54 4.46
CA SER A 367 22.59 2.60 4.01
C SER A 367 22.48 3.46 2.76
N PRO A 368 21.98 2.94 1.62
CA PRO A 368 21.66 3.74 0.46
C PRO A 368 20.70 4.88 0.77
N PHE A 369 19.65 4.58 1.54
CA PHE A 369 18.62 5.54 1.95
C PHE A 369 19.19 6.76 2.69
N GLU A 370 20.18 6.57 3.58
CA GLU A 370 20.83 7.69 4.26
C GLU A 370 21.54 8.62 3.28
N LEU A 371 22.21 8.07 2.26
CA LEU A 371 22.91 8.84 1.23
C LEU A 371 21.92 9.52 0.28
N GLU A 372 20.89 8.79 -0.17
CA GLU A 372 19.81 9.33 -0.99
C GLU A 372 19.15 10.54 -0.32
N THR A 373 18.79 10.40 0.97
CA THR A 373 18.21 11.50 1.75
C THR A 373 19.13 12.72 1.85
N ALA A 374 20.44 12.52 1.93
CA ALA A 374 21.41 13.61 2.00
C ALA A 374 21.64 14.26 0.63
N ILE A 375 21.72 13.46 -0.45
CA ILE A 375 21.90 13.92 -1.82
C ILE A 375 20.71 14.74 -2.29
N LEU A 376 19.48 14.32 -1.97
CA LEU A 376 18.26 15.04 -2.32
C LEU A 376 18.08 16.40 -1.64
N LYS A 377 18.97 16.77 -0.70
CA LYS A 377 19.05 18.14 -0.14
C LYS A 377 19.90 19.08 -1.01
N ILE A 378 20.65 18.55 -1.98
CA ILE A 378 21.46 19.35 -2.90
C ILE A 378 20.50 19.98 -3.93
N PRO A 379 20.52 21.30 -4.11
CA PRO A 379 19.65 21.97 -5.09
C PRO A 379 19.78 21.36 -6.50
N ASN A 380 18.69 21.37 -7.26
CA ASN A 380 18.61 20.87 -8.64
C ASN A 380 18.90 19.36 -8.82
N ILE A 381 18.92 18.57 -7.73
CA ILE A 381 18.83 17.12 -7.81
C ILE A 381 17.38 16.75 -7.50
N ASP A 382 16.67 16.24 -8.52
CA ASP A 382 15.25 15.96 -8.47
C ASP A 382 14.96 14.56 -7.93
N ASN A 383 15.84 13.59 -8.26
CA ASN A 383 15.72 12.20 -7.77
C ASN A 383 17.10 11.54 -7.68
N CYS A 384 17.20 10.51 -6.83
CA CYS A 384 18.46 9.83 -6.57
C CYS A 384 18.23 8.38 -6.13
N ILE A 385 19.02 7.45 -6.68
CA ILE A 385 19.12 6.07 -6.20
C ILE A 385 20.57 5.73 -5.96
N VAL A 386 20.89 5.30 -4.75
CA VAL A 386 22.20 4.78 -4.38
C VAL A 386 22.19 3.26 -4.45
N THR A 387 23.23 2.70 -5.06
CA THR A 387 23.41 1.26 -5.24
C THR A 387 24.88 0.87 -5.08
N SER A 388 25.18 -0.43 -5.08
CA SER A 388 26.54 -0.94 -5.04
C SER A 388 26.99 -1.48 -6.38
N LYS A 389 28.30 -1.32 -6.65
CA LYS A 389 29.04 -2.04 -7.70
C LYS A 389 30.05 -2.95 -7.03
N LYS A 390 30.19 -4.19 -7.52
CA LYS A 390 31.19 -5.14 -7.00
C LYS A 390 32.60 -4.60 -7.20
N ASP A 391 33.44 -4.75 -6.19
CA ASP A 391 34.84 -4.32 -6.21
C ASP A 391 35.74 -5.40 -5.58
N LYS A 392 36.92 -5.61 -6.17
CA LYS A 392 37.86 -6.65 -5.75
C LYS A 392 38.54 -6.37 -4.40
N ILE A 393 38.68 -5.10 -4.04
CA ILE A 393 39.40 -4.67 -2.82
C ILE A 393 38.40 -4.39 -1.69
N TRP A 394 37.35 -3.62 -1.99
CA TRP A 394 36.37 -3.15 -1.01
C TRP A 394 35.17 -4.07 -0.85
N GLY A 395 35.04 -5.14 -1.67
CA GLY A 395 33.85 -5.98 -1.78
C GLY A 395 32.76 -5.27 -2.59
N GLU A 396 32.32 -4.11 -2.11
CA GLU A 396 31.37 -3.22 -2.81
C GLU A 396 31.86 -1.76 -2.77
N THR A 397 31.54 -1.01 -3.83
CA THR A 397 31.68 0.44 -3.92
C THR A 397 30.32 1.11 -4.03
N VAL A 398 30.23 2.38 -3.66
CA VAL A 398 28.97 3.13 -3.53
C VAL A 398 28.76 4.03 -4.74
N TRP A 399 27.67 3.81 -5.47
CA TRP A 399 27.35 4.57 -6.68
C TRP A 399 25.98 5.21 -6.58
N ALA A 400 25.80 6.39 -7.18
CA ALA A 400 24.52 7.06 -7.25
C ALA A 400 24.09 7.30 -8.70
N TYR A 401 22.83 6.91 -9.02
CA TYR A 401 22.11 7.37 -10.20
C TYR A 401 21.34 8.61 -9.83
N LEU A 402 21.51 9.68 -10.62
CA LEU A 402 20.96 11.00 -10.34
C LEU A 402 20.07 11.47 -11.49
N VAL A 403 18.90 11.97 -11.15
CA VAL A 403 18.06 12.78 -12.03
C VAL A 403 18.20 14.21 -11.56
N ALA A 404 18.70 15.11 -12.39
CA ALA A 404 19.02 16.47 -11.98
C ALA A 404 18.91 17.44 -13.16
N SER A 405 18.38 18.63 -12.88
CA SER A 405 18.33 19.75 -13.84
C SER A 405 19.68 20.47 -13.99
N GLN A 406 20.61 20.21 -13.05
CA GLN A 406 22.00 20.68 -13.11
C GLN A 406 22.93 19.55 -12.70
N GLN A 407 23.97 19.31 -13.50
CA GLN A 407 25.00 18.30 -13.20
C GLN A 407 26.08 18.86 -12.28
N TYR A 408 26.51 18.08 -11.31
CA TYR A 408 27.57 18.36 -10.35
C TYR A 408 28.69 17.32 -10.49
N SER A 409 29.93 17.70 -10.12
CA SER A 409 31.02 16.73 -10.04
C SER A 409 30.83 15.78 -8.82
N LEU A 410 31.43 14.59 -8.92
CA LEU A 410 31.48 13.64 -7.80
C LEU A 410 32.12 14.28 -6.56
N GLU A 411 33.17 15.08 -6.75
CA GLU A 411 33.82 15.77 -5.65
C GLU A 411 32.89 16.78 -4.96
N PHE A 412 32.12 17.55 -5.72
CA PHE A 412 31.15 18.49 -5.18
C PHE A 412 30.10 17.75 -4.31
N ILE A 413 29.49 16.67 -4.83
CA ILE A 413 28.50 15.89 -4.10
C ILE A 413 29.09 15.30 -2.82
N ASN A 414 30.28 14.71 -2.89
CA ASN A 414 30.96 14.17 -1.72
C ASN A 414 31.29 15.24 -0.67
N ASN A 415 31.65 16.45 -1.09
CA ASN A 415 31.87 17.57 -0.17
C ASN A 415 30.57 17.98 0.55
N GLN A 416 29.42 17.98 -0.15
CA GLN A 416 28.13 18.20 0.47
C GLN A 416 27.77 17.08 1.46
N LEU A 417 28.04 15.82 1.11
CA LEU A 417 27.79 14.66 1.99
C LEU A 417 28.62 14.70 3.27
N ARG A 418 29.86 15.20 3.27
CA ARG A 418 30.70 15.36 4.46
C ARG A 418 30.06 16.21 5.55
N ASN A 419 29.22 17.15 5.21
CA ASN A 419 28.49 17.98 6.17
C ASN A 419 27.47 17.19 6.98
N TYR A 420 27.07 16.01 6.51
CA TYR A 420 25.98 15.21 7.08
C TYR A 420 26.36 13.79 7.43
N LYS A 421 27.49 13.26 6.88
CA LYS A 421 27.85 11.84 6.97
C LYS A 421 29.34 11.64 7.21
N ALA A 422 29.67 10.48 7.80
CA ALA A 422 31.06 10.07 8.01
C ALA A 422 31.80 9.89 6.67
N GLU A 423 33.12 10.11 6.66
CA GLU A 423 33.94 10.11 5.45
C GLU A 423 33.89 8.79 4.65
N TYR A 424 33.76 7.64 5.35
CA TYR A 424 33.65 6.34 4.68
C TYR A 424 32.32 6.15 3.91
N LYS A 425 31.32 6.99 4.17
CA LYS A 425 30.00 7.01 3.50
C LYS A 425 30.00 7.86 2.23
N LYS A 426 31.16 8.07 1.59
CA LYS A 426 31.24 8.79 0.31
C LYS A 426 30.90 7.92 -0.88
N LEU A 427 30.43 8.56 -1.95
CA LEU A 427 30.24 7.93 -3.25
C LEU A 427 31.58 7.65 -3.92
N ASP A 428 31.68 6.54 -4.63
CA ASP A 428 32.79 6.19 -5.51
C ASP A 428 32.52 6.58 -6.97
N GLY A 429 31.24 6.78 -7.34
CA GLY A 429 30.85 7.25 -8.66
C GLY A 429 29.42 7.77 -8.70
N ILE A 430 29.13 8.53 -9.76
CA ILE A 430 27.81 9.06 -10.08
C ILE A 430 27.51 8.85 -11.56
N ILE A 431 26.22 8.60 -11.87
CA ILE A 431 25.71 8.45 -13.23
C ILE A 431 24.44 9.29 -13.32
N TYR A 432 24.36 10.15 -14.34
CA TYR A 432 23.16 10.92 -14.62
C TYR A 432 22.25 10.15 -15.57
N ILE A 433 20.95 10.11 -15.24
CA ILE A 433 19.91 9.48 -16.04
C ILE A 433 18.69 10.40 -16.14
N ASP A 434 17.88 10.21 -17.18
CA ASP A 434 16.70 11.04 -17.41
C ASP A 434 15.58 10.71 -16.42
N GLU A 435 15.43 9.41 -16.04
CA GLU A 435 14.38 8.95 -15.11
C GLU A 435 14.83 7.74 -14.30
N ILE A 436 14.28 7.61 -13.08
CA ILE A 436 14.48 6.42 -12.26
C ILE A 436 13.53 5.31 -12.75
N PRO A 437 14.04 4.09 -13.06
CA PRO A 437 13.20 2.97 -13.43
C PRO A 437 12.22 2.59 -12.33
N ILE A 438 10.96 2.33 -12.72
CA ILE A 438 9.89 1.88 -11.82
C ILE A 438 9.44 0.46 -12.15
N THR A 439 8.84 -0.22 -11.18
CA THR A 439 8.19 -1.52 -11.35
C THR A 439 6.77 -1.35 -11.93
N THR A 440 6.14 -2.44 -12.35
CA THR A 440 4.73 -2.47 -12.78
C THR A 440 3.74 -2.00 -11.68
N THR A 441 4.18 -2.04 -10.43
CA THR A 441 3.40 -1.55 -9.27
C THR A 441 3.69 -0.10 -8.90
N GLY A 442 4.53 0.61 -9.69
CA GLY A 442 4.85 2.03 -9.48
C GLY A 442 5.92 2.28 -8.40
N LYS A 443 6.62 1.25 -7.92
CA LYS A 443 7.74 1.38 -6.97
C LYS A 443 9.06 1.51 -7.70
N THR A 444 10.06 2.11 -7.05
CA THR A 444 11.44 2.18 -7.56
C THR A 444 11.99 0.77 -7.86
N ASN A 445 12.48 0.57 -9.09
CA ASN A 445 13.06 -0.71 -9.53
C ASN A 445 14.56 -0.78 -9.24
N ARG A 446 14.92 -0.96 -7.96
CA ARG A 446 16.33 -1.08 -7.52
C ARG A 446 17.07 -2.24 -8.18
N LYS A 447 16.35 -3.33 -8.53
CA LYS A 447 16.95 -4.47 -9.22
C LYS A 447 17.47 -4.06 -10.60
N LYS A 448 16.67 -3.35 -11.39
CA LYS A 448 17.08 -2.84 -12.71
C LYS A 448 18.27 -1.88 -12.59
N ILE A 449 18.27 -0.98 -11.60
CA ILE A 449 19.41 -0.10 -11.32
C ILE A 449 20.68 -0.90 -11.01
N LYS A 450 20.58 -1.96 -10.20
CA LYS A 450 21.72 -2.82 -9.86
C LYS A 450 22.21 -3.65 -11.06
N GLU A 451 21.35 -3.99 -11.98
CA GLU A 451 21.71 -4.62 -13.26
C GLU A 451 22.45 -3.63 -14.16
N MET A 452 21.96 -2.41 -14.33
CA MET A 452 22.58 -1.37 -15.14
C MET A 452 24.03 -1.09 -14.72
N ILE A 453 24.30 -0.94 -13.40
CA ILE A 453 25.64 -0.62 -12.89
C ILE A 453 26.65 -1.76 -13.11
N ASN A 454 26.21 -3.01 -13.25
CA ASN A 454 27.09 -4.15 -13.47
C ASN A 454 27.43 -4.37 -14.96
N HIS A 455 26.75 -3.66 -15.86
CA HIS A 455 27.01 -3.67 -17.32
C HIS A 455 27.88 -2.47 -17.78
N GLU A 456 28.11 -1.50 -16.91
CA GLU A 456 29.05 -0.38 -17.09
C GLU A 456 30.42 -0.71 -16.44
#